data_350552c69b18a28d7086a0cefc9a577a
#
_entry.id   350552c69b18a28d7086a0cefc9a577a
#
_cell.length_a   1.000
_cell.length_b   1.000
_cell.length_c   1.000
_cell.angle_alpha   90.00
_cell.angle_beta   90.00
_cell.angle_gamma   90.00
#
_symmetry.space_group_name_H-M   'P 1'
#
loop_
_entity.id
_entity.type
_entity.pdbx_description
1 polymer ?
#
loop_
_entity_poly.entity_id
_entity_poly.type
_entity_poly.pdbx_seq_one_letter_code
_entity_poly.pdbx_strand_id
1 'polypeptide(L)'
;MRRTPFVALTSLILAAALALAGCTGSRADSEILPGVSGDAGAQPTLTWSGSDAPAELTVKTLSEGQGEEVSADDLVAVSYTGWQWGSDQPFDSSYTRGVPALFPLSGVIDGWRQGLPGHRVGDRLEMAIPADQAYGDNPGEGKPSGPLVFVVEIRYAGTLEEIAAGTAD
;
A
#
# COMPACT_ATOMS: atom_id res chain seq x y z
N MET A 1 45.44 -8.87 -68.27
CA MET A 1 44.66 -10.00 -67.84
C MET A 1 45.09 -10.42 -66.44
N ARG A 2 44.47 -9.96 -65.38
CA ARG A 2 44.55 -10.53 -64.01
C ARG A 2 43.23 -10.19 -63.30
N ARG A 3 42.44 -11.20 -63.05
CA ARG A 3 41.17 -11.15 -62.33
C ARG A 3 41.44 -11.21 -60.82
N THR A 4 41.04 -10.26 -60.06
CA THR A 4 41.01 -10.32 -58.61
C THR A 4 39.65 -10.83 -58.12
N PRO A 5 39.61 -11.77 -57.19
CA PRO A 5 38.32 -12.21 -56.63
C PRO A 5 37.93 -11.29 -55.48
N PHE A 6 36.64 -10.89 -55.47
CA PHE A 6 35.96 -10.24 -54.39
C PHE A 6 35.80 -11.21 -53.23
N VAL A 7 36.32 -10.84 -52.06
CA VAL A 7 36.07 -11.52 -50.80
C VAL A 7 34.87 -10.82 -50.16
N ALA A 8 33.72 -11.51 -50.10
CA ALA A 8 32.53 -11.04 -49.39
C ALA A 8 32.73 -11.30 -47.89
N LEU A 9 32.85 -10.18 -47.12
CA LEU A 9 32.90 -10.23 -45.67
C LEU A 9 31.47 -10.23 -45.11
N THR A 10 30.98 -11.40 -44.72
CA THR A 10 29.71 -11.58 -44.03
C THR A 10 29.86 -11.15 -42.58
N SER A 11 29.37 -9.96 -42.23
CA SER A 11 29.27 -9.45 -40.87
C SER A 11 28.14 -10.19 -40.14
N LEU A 12 28.51 -11.06 -39.20
CA LEU A 12 27.59 -11.73 -38.26
C LEU A 12 27.24 -10.73 -37.18
N ILE A 13 26.05 -10.12 -37.27
CA ILE A 13 25.49 -9.27 -36.21
C ILE A 13 24.92 -10.19 -35.13
N LEU A 14 25.65 -10.33 -34.03
CA LEU A 14 25.18 -11.00 -32.80
C LEU A 14 24.24 -10.04 -32.07
N ALA A 15 22.96 -10.19 -32.24
CA ALA A 15 21.94 -9.49 -31.46
C ALA A 15 21.94 -10.03 -30.04
N ALA A 16 22.56 -9.31 -29.11
CA ALA A 16 22.42 -9.54 -27.68
C ALA A 16 21.01 -9.10 -27.25
N ALA A 17 20.11 -10.07 -27.08
CA ALA A 17 18.82 -9.82 -26.43
C ALA A 17 19.07 -9.59 -24.94
N LEU A 18 19.10 -8.33 -24.49
CA LEU A 18 18.96 -7.97 -23.08
C LEU A 18 17.55 -8.36 -22.66
N ALA A 19 17.41 -9.48 -21.96
CA ALA A 19 16.21 -9.79 -21.21
C ALA A 19 16.15 -8.80 -20.02
N LEU A 20 15.37 -7.72 -20.17
CA LEU A 20 14.89 -6.96 -19.04
C LEU A 20 13.96 -7.89 -18.27
N ALA A 21 14.47 -8.48 -17.18
CA ALA A 21 13.64 -8.99 -16.13
C ALA A 21 12.92 -7.80 -15.48
N GLY A 22 11.89 -7.30 -16.14
CA GLY A 22 10.95 -6.37 -15.57
C GLY A 22 10.25 -7.10 -14.42
N CYS A 23 10.38 -6.55 -13.23
CA CYS A 23 9.54 -6.88 -12.09
C CYS A 23 8.09 -6.80 -12.55
N THR A 24 7.45 -7.93 -12.80
CA THR A 24 6.00 -8.02 -12.97
C THR A 24 5.38 -7.97 -11.58
N GLY A 25 5.50 -6.81 -10.92
CA GLY A 25 4.66 -6.44 -9.81
C GLY A 25 3.24 -6.20 -10.34
N SER A 26 2.36 -7.14 -10.07
CA SER A 26 0.98 -6.87 -9.67
C SER A 26 0.04 -6.17 -10.63
N ARG A 27 -0.17 -6.71 -11.83
CA ARG A 27 -1.41 -6.43 -12.56
C ARG A 27 -2.62 -7.21 -11.99
N ALA A 28 -2.38 -8.37 -11.38
CA ALA A 28 -3.44 -9.20 -10.80
C ALA A 28 -4.05 -8.57 -9.54
N ASP A 29 -3.23 -7.97 -8.67
CA ASP A 29 -3.71 -7.36 -7.41
C ASP A 29 -4.55 -6.10 -7.65
N SER A 30 -4.31 -5.40 -8.77
CA SER A 30 -5.03 -4.17 -9.11
C SER A 30 -6.46 -4.42 -9.60
N GLU A 31 -6.81 -5.65 -9.99
CA GLU A 31 -8.17 -6.02 -10.43
C GLU A 31 -9.05 -6.53 -9.29
N ILE A 32 -8.45 -6.95 -8.18
CA ILE A 32 -9.17 -7.50 -7.02
C ILE A 32 -9.59 -6.36 -6.07
N LEU A 33 -8.71 -5.37 -5.86
CA LEU A 33 -8.97 -4.26 -4.96
C LEU A 33 -10.10 -3.34 -5.50
N PRO A 34 -10.92 -2.77 -4.60
CA PRO A 34 -11.92 -1.78 -5.01
C PRO A 34 -11.25 -0.52 -5.58
N GLY A 35 -11.96 0.17 -6.47
CA GLY A 35 -11.50 1.46 -6.95
C GLY A 35 -11.55 2.53 -5.85
N VAL A 36 -10.44 3.24 -5.62
CA VAL A 36 -10.38 4.34 -4.65
C VAL A 36 -10.55 5.68 -5.36
N SER A 37 -11.42 6.54 -4.85
CA SER A 37 -11.65 7.89 -5.32
C SER A 37 -11.45 8.91 -4.21
N GLY A 38 -11.23 10.17 -4.58
CA GLY A 38 -10.93 11.29 -3.69
C GLY A 38 -9.44 11.63 -3.65
N ASP A 39 -9.14 12.92 -3.51
CA ASP A 39 -7.77 13.44 -3.47
C ASP A 39 -7.07 13.11 -2.14
N ALA A 40 -5.74 13.18 -2.13
CA ALA A 40 -4.96 13.10 -0.91
C ALA A 40 -5.37 14.21 0.07
N GLY A 41 -5.51 13.85 1.34
CA GLY A 41 -5.99 14.76 2.39
C GLY A 41 -7.51 14.83 2.53
N ALA A 42 -8.27 14.25 1.61
CA ALA A 42 -9.72 14.14 1.69
C ALA A 42 -10.17 12.71 2.01
N GLN A 43 -11.33 12.58 2.66
CA GLN A 43 -11.92 11.27 2.95
C GLN A 43 -12.14 10.48 1.65
N PRO A 44 -11.54 9.30 1.51
CA PRO A 44 -11.72 8.47 0.32
C PRO A 44 -13.09 7.82 0.26
N THR A 45 -13.49 7.43 -0.95
CA THR A 45 -14.64 6.57 -1.22
C THR A 45 -14.20 5.37 -2.02
N LEU A 46 -14.89 4.24 -1.84
CA LEU A 46 -14.63 3.00 -2.57
C LEU A 46 -15.71 2.74 -3.64
N THR A 47 -15.27 2.09 -4.71
CA THR A 47 -16.14 1.50 -5.73
C THR A 47 -15.78 0.02 -5.83
N TRP A 48 -16.69 -0.84 -5.41
CA TRP A 48 -16.46 -2.27 -5.36
C TRP A 48 -16.45 -2.91 -6.75
N SER A 49 -15.46 -3.77 -7.00
CA SER A 49 -15.34 -4.55 -8.24
C SER A 49 -16.25 -5.77 -8.29
N GLY A 50 -16.79 -6.19 -7.13
CA GLY A 50 -17.54 -7.43 -6.98
C GLY A 50 -16.68 -8.69 -6.85
N SER A 51 -15.36 -8.53 -6.74
CA SER A 51 -14.42 -9.65 -6.52
C SER A 51 -14.47 -10.15 -5.07
N ASP A 52 -14.06 -11.40 -4.85
CA ASP A 52 -13.82 -11.93 -3.51
C ASP A 52 -12.62 -11.23 -2.86
N ALA A 53 -12.62 -11.18 -1.53
CA ALA A 53 -11.48 -10.63 -0.79
C ALA A 53 -10.20 -11.42 -1.03
N PRO A 54 -9.03 -10.76 -1.11
CA PRO A 54 -7.76 -11.46 -1.17
C PRO A 54 -7.57 -12.38 0.05
N ALA A 55 -6.98 -13.55 -0.17
CA ALA A 55 -6.65 -14.49 0.91
C ALA A 55 -5.40 -14.06 1.71
N GLU A 56 -4.61 -13.15 1.16
CA GLU A 56 -3.37 -12.63 1.75
C GLU A 56 -3.44 -11.11 1.84
N LEU A 57 -2.63 -10.55 2.75
CA LEU A 57 -2.46 -9.10 2.83
C LEU A 57 -2.00 -8.53 1.49
N THR A 58 -2.79 -7.62 0.97
CA THR A 58 -2.48 -6.91 -0.27
C THR A 58 -2.36 -5.42 0.01
N VAL A 59 -1.21 -4.85 -0.32
CA VAL A 59 -0.94 -3.41 -0.16
C VAL A 59 -0.62 -2.80 -1.51
N LYS A 60 -1.34 -1.75 -1.87
CA LYS A 60 -1.15 -1.00 -3.10
C LYS A 60 -0.87 0.46 -2.78
N THR A 61 0.24 0.97 -3.29
CA THR A 61 0.55 2.39 -3.22
C THR A 61 -0.28 3.16 -4.25
N LEU A 62 -1.12 4.06 -3.76
CA LEU A 62 -1.95 4.95 -4.59
C LEU A 62 -1.20 6.22 -4.97
N SER A 63 -0.38 6.74 -4.05
CA SER A 63 0.56 7.83 -4.30
C SER A 63 1.77 7.70 -3.38
N GLU A 64 2.95 8.06 -3.89
CA GLU A 64 4.22 7.97 -3.17
C GLU A 64 4.52 9.25 -2.39
N GLY A 65 4.92 9.09 -1.13
CA GLY A 65 5.48 10.12 -0.27
C GLY A 65 7.00 10.24 -0.44
N GLN A 66 7.56 11.30 0.15
CA GLN A 66 9.01 11.58 0.09
C GLN A 66 9.61 11.69 1.49
N GLY A 67 8.82 11.42 2.55
CA GLY A 67 9.26 11.53 3.92
C GLY A 67 10.05 10.32 4.41
N GLU A 68 10.19 10.24 5.73
CA GLU A 68 10.92 9.16 6.39
C GLU A 68 10.24 7.81 6.19
N GLU A 69 11.04 6.75 6.18
CA GLU A 69 10.57 5.38 6.06
C GLU A 69 10.02 4.89 7.40
N VAL A 70 8.88 4.24 7.35
CA VAL A 70 8.21 3.67 8.53
C VAL A 70 8.96 2.43 8.99
N SER A 71 9.35 2.41 10.25
CA SER A 71 9.93 1.25 10.95
C SER A 71 8.89 0.49 11.76
N ALA A 72 9.14 -0.81 12.00
CA ALA A 72 8.17 -1.68 12.69
C ALA A 72 7.86 -1.25 14.14
N ASP A 73 8.77 -0.53 14.77
CA ASP A 73 8.65 -0.07 16.16
C ASP A 73 8.14 1.37 16.29
N ASP A 74 7.79 2.01 15.17
CA ASP A 74 7.37 3.40 15.15
C ASP A 74 5.97 3.60 15.74
N LEU A 75 5.77 4.84 16.19
CA LEU A 75 4.47 5.47 16.28
C LEU A 75 4.15 6.08 14.91
N VAL A 76 2.97 5.81 14.42
CA VAL A 76 2.50 6.39 13.16
C VAL A 76 1.28 7.26 13.39
N ALA A 77 1.30 8.48 12.81
CA ALA A 77 0.09 9.27 12.67
C ALA A 77 -0.45 9.06 11.27
N VAL A 78 -1.70 8.65 11.16
CA VAL A 78 -2.33 8.34 9.87
C VAL A 78 -3.71 8.98 9.74
N SER A 79 -4.00 9.45 8.54
CA SER A 79 -5.38 9.70 8.11
C SER A 79 -5.89 8.46 7.41
N TYR A 80 -7.02 7.91 7.84
CA TYR A 80 -7.52 6.65 7.28
C TYR A 80 -9.03 6.58 7.25
N THR A 81 -9.52 5.69 6.41
CA THR A 81 -10.89 5.20 6.43
C THR A 81 -10.87 3.69 6.24
N GLY A 82 -11.67 2.96 7.01
CA GLY A 82 -11.75 1.51 6.98
C GLY A 82 -13.16 1.01 6.67
N TRP A 83 -13.25 -0.05 5.85
CA TRP A 83 -14.49 -0.74 5.47
C TRP A 83 -14.37 -2.23 5.70
N GLN A 84 -15.52 -2.87 6.01
CA GLN A 84 -15.64 -4.30 5.79
C GLN A 84 -15.68 -4.57 4.29
N TRP A 85 -15.11 -5.69 3.86
CA TRP A 85 -15.13 -6.06 2.45
C TRP A 85 -16.57 -6.12 1.93
N GLY A 86 -16.82 -5.46 0.81
CA GLY A 86 -18.13 -5.39 0.17
C GLY A 86 -19.14 -4.41 0.82
N SER A 87 -18.75 -3.67 1.85
CA SER A 87 -19.61 -2.67 2.49
C SER A 87 -19.42 -1.28 1.86
N ASP A 88 -20.51 -0.62 1.53
CA ASP A 88 -20.50 0.77 1.09
C ASP A 88 -20.30 1.77 2.23
N GLN A 89 -20.47 1.33 3.48
CA GLN A 89 -20.35 2.18 4.65
C GLN A 89 -19.03 1.90 5.37
N PRO A 90 -18.20 2.93 5.63
CA PRO A 90 -17.03 2.78 6.46
C PRO A 90 -17.42 2.46 7.90
N PHE A 91 -16.67 1.58 8.57
CA PHE A 91 -16.87 1.32 10.00
C PHE A 91 -16.11 2.31 10.88
N ASP A 92 -15.03 2.90 10.36
CA ASP A 92 -14.25 3.93 11.06
C ASP A 92 -13.52 4.85 10.07
N SER A 93 -13.31 6.11 10.48
CA SER A 93 -12.59 7.11 9.71
C SER A 93 -12.00 8.19 10.61
N SER A 94 -10.72 8.49 10.44
CA SER A 94 -10.07 9.61 11.12
C SER A 94 -10.55 10.96 10.59
N TYR A 95 -11.02 11.00 9.34
CA TYR A 95 -11.52 12.24 8.73
C TYR A 95 -12.77 12.77 9.43
N THR A 96 -13.62 11.89 9.97
CA THR A 96 -14.80 12.30 10.75
C THR A 96 -14.42 12.98 12.08
N ARG A 97 -13.22 12.69 12.60
CA ARG A 97 -12.66 13.32 13.80
C ARG A 97 -11.87 14.59 13.51
N GLY A 98 -11.56 14.85 12.22
CA GLY A 98 -10.83 16.04 11.77
C GLY A 98 -9.33 16.04 12.09
N VAL A 99 -8.79 14.96 12.65
CA VAL A 99 -7.37 14.82 13.02
C VAL A 99 -6.85 13.43 12.67
N PRO A 100 -5.57 13.30 12.27
CA PRO A 100 -4.92 12.00 12.13
C PRO A 100 -4.97 11.21 13.44
N ALA A 101 -5.08 9.91 13.34
CA ALA A 101 -5.01 9.02 14.49
C ALA A 101 -3.57 8.57 14.71
N LEU A 102 -3.14 8.54 15.96
CA LEU A 102 -1.79 8.13 16.36
C LEU A 102 -1.84 6.72 16.96
N PHE A 103 -1.01 5.82 16.43
CA PHE A 103 -0.93 4.43 16.87
C PHE A 103 0.53 3.96 17.00
N PRO A 104 0.89 3.24 18.07
CA PRO A 104 2.10 2.42 18.05
C PRO A 104 1.85 1.21 17.13
N LEU A 105 2.74 0.93 16.18
CA LEU A 105 2.59 -0.21 15.27
C LEU A 105 2.55 -1.56 16.00
N SER A 106 3.15 -1.65 17.19
CA SER A 106 3.03 -2.83 18.05
C SER A 106 1.64 -3.09 18.60
N GLY A 107 0.74 -2.11 18.55
CA GLY A 107 -0.62 -2.16 19.14
C GLY A 107 -1.76 -2.23 18.12
N VAL A 108 -1.45 -2.28 16.81
CA VAL A 108 -2.45 -2.36 15.75
C VAL A 108 -2.66 -3.81 15.26
N ILE A 109 -3.65 -4.02 14.40
CA ILE A 109 -3.91 -5.33 13.75
C ILE A 109 -2.72 -5.77 12.90
N ASP A 110 -2.56 -7.07 12.73
CA ASP A 110 -1.40 -7.67 12.06
C ASP A 110 -1.23 -7.17 10.64
N GLY A 111 -2.31 -6.94 9.90
CA GLY A 111 -2.24 -6.39 8.56
C GLY A 111 -1.58 -5.00 8.50
N TRP A 112 -1.83 -4.12 9.47
CA TRP A 112 -1.15 -2.82 9.54
C TRP A 112 0.30 -2.97 9.98
N ARG A 113 0.55 -3.83 10.97
CA ARG A 113 1.90 -4.10 11.47
C ARG A 113 2.84 -4.67 10.40
N GLN A 114 2.30 -5.43 9.45
CA GLN A 114 3.04 -5.99 8.33
C GLN A 114 3.06 -5.08 7.10
N GLY A 115 2.00 -4.34 6.87
CA GLY A 115 1.80 -3.59 5.63
C GLY A 115 2.29 -2.14 5.65
N LEU A 116 2.52 -1.53 6.82
CA LEU A 116 3.00 -0.14 6.88
C LEU A 116 4.52 0.01 6.90
N PRO A 117 5.31 -0.87 7.57
CA PRO A 117 6.77 -0.77 7.52
C PRO A 117 7.33 -0.84 6.10
N GLY A 118 8.36 -0.03 5.82
CA GLY A 118 8.96 0.10 4.50
C GLY A 118 8.30 1.12 3.59
N HIS A 119 7.10 1.58 3.93
CA HIS A 119 6.46 2.74 3.27
C HIS A 119 6.97 4.06 3.87
N ARG A 120 6.60 5.19 3.26
CA ARG A 120 7.12 6.50 3.64
C ARG A 120 6.04 7.45 4.11
N VAL A 121 6.42 8.37 4.95
CA VAL A 121 5.57 9.53 5.27
C VAL A 121 5.18 10.26 3.99
N GLY A 122 3.88 10.48 3.82
CA GLY A 122 3.27 11.00 2.59
C GLY A 122 2.70 9.94 1.66
N ASP A 123 3.04 8.65 1.85
CA ASP A 123 2.40 7.58 1.08
C ASP A 123 0.90 7.54 1.35
N ARG A 124 0.16 7.27 0.28
CA ARG A 124 -1.26 6.89 0.36
C ARG A 124 -1.39 5.45 -0.12
N LEU A 125 -1.90 4.61 0.73
CA LEU A 125 -1.97 3.16 0.55
C LEU A 125 -3.40 2.68 0.57
N GLU A 126 -3.70 1.70 -0.26
CA GLU A 126 -4.87 0.85 -0.16
C GLU A 126 -4.44 -0.52 0.35
N MET A 127 -5.08 -0.99 1.42
CA MET A 127 -4.70 -2.23 2.09
C MET A 127 -5.92 -3.12 2.21
N ALA A 128 -5.90 -4.29 1.56
CA ALA A 128 -6.87 -5.35 1.81
C ALA A 128 -6.27 -6.36 2.79
N ILE A 129 -6.95 -6.57 3.90
CA ILE A 129 -6.47 -7.32 5.03
C ILE A 129 -7.41 -8.52 5.26
N PRO A 130 -6.94 -9.77 5.15
CA PRO A 130 -7.76 -10.94 5.43
C PRO A 130 -8.17 -11.00 6.90
N ALA A 131 -9.23 -11.73 7.21
CA ALA A 131 -9.84 -11.75 8.53
C ALA A 131 -8.87 -12.15 9.65
N ASP A 132 -7.99 -13.11 9.40
CA ASP A 132 -7.00 -13.62 10.36
C ASP A 132 -5.90 -12.61 10.72
N GLN A 133 -5.66 -11.61 9.85
CA GLN A 133 -4.75 -10.49 10.10
C GLN A 133 -5.46 -9.20 10.53
N ALA A 134 -6.78 -9.26 10.70
CA ALA A 134 -7.66 -8.18 11.18
C ALA A 134 -8.23 -8.53 12.56
N TYR A 135 -9.54 -8.56 12.69
CA TYR A 135 -10.21 -8.89 13.95
C TYR A 135 -10.86 -10.30 13.95
N GLY A 136 -10.67 -11.06 12.87
CA GLY A 136 -11.26 -12.36 12.66
C GLY A 136 -12.72 -12.32 12.18
N ASP A 137 -13.31 -13.51 12.00
CA ASP A 137 -14.70 -13.64 11.54
C ASP A 137 -15.72 -13.42 12.67
N ASN A 138 -15.29 -13.58 13.93
CA ASN A 138 -16.14 -13.42 15.12
C ASN A 138 -15.44 -12.54 16.18
N PRO A 139 -15.24 -11.23 15.93
CA PRO A 139 -14.37 -10.39 16.74
C PRO A 139 -14.97 -9.90 18.06
N GLY A 140 -16.20 -10.25 18.39
CA GLY A 140 -16.93 -9.68 19.52
C GLY A 140 -17.55 -8.31 19.20
N GLU A 141 -18.24 -7.74 20.20
CA GLU A 141 -18.99 -6.49 20.00
C GLU A 141 -18.09 -5.30 19.65
N GLY A 142 -18.58 -4.48 18.73
CA GLY A 142 -17.98 -3.19 18.38
C GLY A 142 -16.79 -3.25 17.43
N LYS A 143 -16.41 -4.43 16.95
CA LYS A 143 -15.35 -4.60 15.94
C LYS A 143 -15.93 -5.12 14.62
N PRO A 144 -15.41 -4.70 13.46
CA PRO A 144 -15.80 -5.27 12.18
C PRO A 144 -15.32 -6.71 12.06
N SER A 145 -16.08 -7.55 11.39
CA SER A 145 -15.76 -8.97 11.14
C SER A 145 -15.31 -9.19 9.70
N GLY A 146 -14.59 -10.29 9.47
CA GLY A 146 -14.15 -10.69 8.14
C GLY A 146 -13.04 -9.85 7.58
N PRO A 147 -12.79 -9.93 6.26
CA PRO A 147 -11.76 -9.14 5.58
C PRO A 147 -12.09 -7.65 5.59
N LEU A 148 -11.06 -6.83 5.67
CA LEU A 148 -11.17 -5.38 5.75
C LEU A 148 -10.41 -4.71 4.60
N VAL A 149 -10.86 -3.51 4.22
CA VAL A 149 -10.12 -2.60 3.36
C VAL A 149 -9.88 -1.30 4.10
N PHE A 150 -8.66 -0.81 4.00
CA PHE A 150 -8.30 0.52 4.48
C PHE A 150 -7.69 1.35 3.35
N VAL A 151 -8.01 2.63 3.34
CA VAL A 151 -7.20 3.64 2.64
C VAL A 151 -6.52 4.46 3.73
N VAL A 152 -5.18 4.47 3.69
CA VAL A 152 -4.32 5.06 4.74
C VAL A 152 -3.39 6.09 4.11
N GLU A 153 -3.29 7.26 4.70
CA GLU A 153 -2.28 8.27 4.40
C GLU A 153 -1.35 8.41 5.60
N ILE A 154 -0.07 8.14 5.41
CA ILE A 154 0.94 8.23 6.46
C ILE A 154 1.33 9.71 6.64
N ARG A 155 1.03 10.27 7.81
CA ARG A 155 1.28 11.68 8.12
C ARG A 155 2.55 11.90 8.92
N TYR A 156 2.90 10.92 9.73
CA TYR A 156 4.11 10.90 10.54
C TYR A 156 4.51 9.46 10.84
N ALA A 157 5.81 9.23 10.98
CA ALA A 157 6.37 8.00 11.51
C ALA A 157 7.61 8.35 12.34
N GLY A 158 7.81 7.70 13.49
CA GLY A 158 8.95 7.93 14.34
C GLY A 158 8.70 7.53 15.79
N THR A 159 9.65 7.86 16.66
CA THR A 159 9.61 7.53 18.08
C THR A 159 8.85 8.58 18.90
N LEU A 160 8.47 8.21 20.15
CA LEU A 160 7.89 9.17 21.11
C LEU A 160 8.83 10.34 21.42
N GLU A 161 10.13 10.08 21.41
CA GLU A 161 11.13 11.13 21.70
C GLU A 161 11.19 12.16 20.57
N GLU A 162 11.10 11.72 19.31
CA GLU A 162 11.06 12.60 18.14
C GLU A 162 9.77 13.42 18.08
N ILE A 163 8.62 12.82 18.42
CA ILE A 163 7.36 13.56 18.54
C ILE A 163 7.48 14.66 19.60
N ALA A 164 8.03 14.33 20.78
CA ALA A 164 8.21 15.27 21.87
C ALA A 164 9.20 16.40 21.52
N ALA A 165 10.24 16.09 20.73
CA ALA A 165 11.21 17.07 20.27
C ALA A 165 10.63 18.02 19.19
N GLY A 166 9.81 17.48 18.27
CA GLY A 166 9.18 18.26 17.18
C GLY A 166 8.02 19.17 17.62
N THR A 167 7.52 19.00 18.85
CA THR A 167 6.49 19.90 19.44
C THR A 167 7.07 21.05 20.25
N ALA A 168 8.42 21.19 20.29
CA ALA A 168 9.11 22.21 21.08
C ALA A 168 9.53 23.47 20.29
N ASP A 169 9.13 23.58 19.00
CA ASP A 169 9.37 24.78 18.15
C ASP A 169 8.10 25.58 17.88
#